data_35dace85d2d29f81ee75e6bc86f54861
#
_entry.id   35dace85d2d29f81ee75e6bc86f54861
#
_cell.length_a   1.000
_cell.length_b   1.000
_cell.length_c   1.000
_cell.angle_alpha   90.00
_cell.angle_beta   90.00
_cell.angle_gamma   90.00
#
_symmetry.space_group_name_H-M   'P 1'
#
loop_
_entity.id
_entity.type
_entity.pdbx_description
1 polymer ?
#
loop_
_entity_poly.entity_id
_entity_poly.type
_entity_poly.pdbx_seq_one_letter_code
_entity_poly.pdbx_strand_id
1 'polypeptide(L)'
;MANRINASNLSDLLLPMRQRGNAPGVYFVRLCQWSPEIKDFLWCYHEAARAKGVIIEGQIGNPDERQLSYLTEMLGSAFEPNPAFITQALQKWMPRMSQANRVSFAEAMCGQMDELKRKGKTDSIIRNIYMKVMCWLYYKFERLMPFLGDDNPPRILYECNAVTAHELILLRILSMMGTDILLLEPQGDAAYLKQDAACLLYTSPSPRDS
;
A
#
# COMPACT_ATOMS: atom_id res chain seq x y z
N MET A 1 11.59 -3.57 -7.98
CA MET A 1 10.16 -3.34 -7.70
C MET A 1 9.34 -4.53 -8.17
N ALA A 2 8.32 -4.93 -7.43
CA ALA A 2 7.43 -6.01 -7.83
C ALA A 2 6.52 -5.59 -8.99
N ASN A 3 6.26 -6.51 -9.92
CA ASN A 3 5.28 -6.30 -10.98
C ASN A 3 3.88 -6.50 -10.43
N ARG A 4 2.94 -5.64 -10.81
CA ARG A 4 1.52 -5.87 -10.60
C ARG A 4 0.98 -6.71 -11.76
N ILE A 5 0.20 -7.73 -11.42
CA ILE A 5 -0.42 -8.64 -12.39
C ILE A 5 -1.94 -8.65 -12.22
N ASN A 6 -2.65 -9.04 -13.27
CA ASN A 6 -4.10 -9.19 -13.23
C ASN A 6 -4.45 -10.54 -12.62
N ALA A 7 -5.40 -10.56 -11.68
CA ALA A 7 -5.96 -11.78 -11.13
C ALA A 7 -6.98 -12.35 -12.13
N SER A 8 -6.84 -13.64 -12.46
CA SER A 8 -7.83 -14.35 -13.27
C SER A 8 -9.05 -14.75 -12.44
N ASN A 9 -8.81 -15.03 -11.16
CA ASN A 9 -9.85 -15.27 -10.16
C ASN A 9 -9.38 -14.83 -8.78
N LEU A 10 -10.30 -14.74 -7.81
CA LEU A 10 -9.97 -14.28 -6.47
C LEU A 10 -9.06 -15.25 -5.70
N SER A 11 -9.14 -16.55 -5.96
CA SER A 11 -8.31 -17.55 -5.29
C SER A 11 -6.82 -17.38 -5.60
N ASP A 12 -6.47 -16.74 -6.72
CA ASP A 12 -5.08 -16.46 -7.09
C ASP A 12 -4.37 -15.58 -6.04
N LEU A 13 -5.12 -14.73 -5.31
CA LEU A 13 -4.58 -13.89 -4.26
C LEU A 13 -4.06 -14.69 -3.05
N LEU A 14 -4.46 -15.95 -2.92
CA LEU A 14 -4.00 -16.85 -1.85
C LEU A 14 -2.74 -17.64 -2.25
N LEU A 15 -2.38 -17.63 -3.54
CA LEU A 15 -1.24 -18.38 -4.05
C LEU A 15 0.08 -17.63 -3.82
N PRO A 16 1.21 -18.36 -3.68
CA PRO A 16 2.56 -17.79 -3.79
C PRO A 16 2.78 -17.12 -5.16
N MET A 17 3.64 -16.09 -5.21
CA MET A 17 3.87 -15.30 -6.44
C MET A 17 4.30 -16.16 -7.63
N ARG A 18 5.12 -17.19 -7.42
CA ARG A 18 5.58 -18.11 -8.49
C ARG A 18 4.50 -19.01 -9.07
N GLN A 19 3.35 -19.12 -8.38
CA GLN A 19 2.20 -19.92 -8.82
C GLN A 19 1.11 -19.08 -9.50
N ARG A 20 1.35 -17.77 -9.67
CA ARG A 20 0.41 -16.81 -10.23
C ARG A 20 0.68 -16.56 -11.70
N GLY A 21 -0.06 -17.25 -12.58
CA GLY A 21 0.00 -17.02 -14.03
C GLY A 21 1.43 -17.09 -14.61
N ASN A 22 1.68 -16.32 -15.68
CA ASN A 22 2.91 -16.40 -16.45
C ASN A 22 4.07 -15.55 -15.91
N ALA A 23 3.85 -14.70 -14.94
CA ALA A 23 4.90 -13.84 -14.37
C ALA A 23 4.69 -13.68 -12.85
N PRO A 24 5.79 -13.76 -12.06
CA PRO A 24 5.72 -13.45 -10.64
C PRO A 24 5.28 -12.01 -10.41
N GLY A 25 4.34 -11.81 -9.50
CA GLY A 25 3.84 -10.46 -9.22
C GLY A 25 2.88 -10.41 -8.05
N VAL A 26 2.45 -9.20 -7.72
CA VAL A 26 1.49 -8.92 -6.67
C VAL A 26 0.18 -8.42 -7.23
N TYR A 27 -0.85 -8.57 -6.45
CA TYR A 27 -2.19 -8.12 -6.78
C TYR A 27 -2.55 -6.84 -6.03
N PHE A 28 -3.22 -5.95 -6.73
CA PHE A 28 -3.98 -4.85 -6.14
C PHE A 28 -5.41 -4.99 -6.62
N VAL A 29 -6.27 -5.55 -5.78
CA VAL A 29 -7.65 -5.89 -6.14
C VAL A 29 -8.62 -5.06 -5.32
N ARG A 30 -9.73 -4.71 -5.94
CA ARG A 30 -10.83 -3.96 -5.36
C ARG A 30 -12.12 -4.76 -5.49
N LEU A 31 -12.83 -4.95 -4.39
CA LEU A 31 -14.13 -5.62 -4.35
C LEU A 31 -15.20 -4.62 -3.91
N CYS A 32 -16.18 -4.40 -4.79
CA CYS A 32 -17.30 -3.49 -4.56
C CYS A 32 -18.66 -4.20 -4.45
N GLN A 33 -18.66 -5.53 -4.57
CA GLN A 33 -19.88 -6.35 -4.52
C GLN A 33 -19.64 -7.58 -3.64
N TRP A 34 -20.70 -8.02 -2.98
CA TRP A 34 -20.69 -9.17 -2.09
C TRP A 34 -21.57 -10.28 -2.70
N SER A 35 -20.99 -11.47 -2.78
CA SER A 35 -21.75 -12.70 -3.07
C SER A 35 -21.41 -13.75 -1.99
N PRO A 36 -22.22 -14.78 -1.82
CA PRO A 36 -21.91 -15.86 -0.87
C PRO A 36 -20.55 -16.53 -1.15
N GLU A 37 -20.19 -16.67 -2.43
CA GLU A 37 -18.93 -17.31 -2.84
C GLU A 37 -17.71 -16.46 -2.45
N ILE A 38 -17.86 -15.14 -2.44
CA ILE A 38 -16.80 -14.22 -2.01
C ILE A 38 -16.55 -14.34 -0.50
N LYS A 39 -17.55 -14.71 0.30
CA LYS A 39 -17.44 -14.78 1.75
C LYS A 39 -16.37 -15.76 2.22
N ASP A 40 -16.32 -16.94 1.65
CA ASP A 40 -15.32 -17.96 2.02
C ASP A 40 -13.93 -17.54 1.61
N PHE A 41 -13.78 -16.92 0.42
CA PHE A 41 -12.53 -16.32 -0.01
C PHE A 41 -12.08 -15.21 0.96
N LEU A 42 -12.97 -14.29 1.34
CA LEU A 42 -12.66 -13.20 2.26
C LEU A 42 -12.18 -13.71 3.62
N TRP A 43 -12.83 -14.77 4.14
CA TRP A 43 -12.38 -15.43 5.36
C TRP A 43 -10.95 -15.96 5.24
N CYS A 44 -10.65 -16.69 4.16
CA CYS A 44 -9.30 -17.20 3.91
C CYS A 44 -8.27 -16.08 3.75
N TYR A 45 -8.63 -15.01 3.03
CA TYR A 45 -7.75 -13.86 2.84
C TYR A 45 -7.52 -13.09 4.15
N HIS A 46 -8.57 -12.93 4.97
CA HIS A 46 -8.47 -12.33 6.30
C HIS A 46 -7.48 -13.11 7.19
N GLU A 47 -7.62 -14.44 7.28
CA GLU A 47 -6.70 -15.27 8.07
C GLU A 47 -5.26 -15.19 7.53
N ALA A 48 -5.08 -15.17 6.23
CA ALA A 48 -3.77 -14.99 5.61
C ALA A 48 -3.17 -13.59 5.91
N ALA A 49 -3.98 -12.53 5.87
CA ALA A 49 -3.56 -11.17 6.25
C ALA A 49 -3.27 -11.06 7.76
N ARG A 50 -4.04 -11.74 8.60
CA ARG A 50 -3.81 -11.81 10.04
C ARG A 50 -2.47 -12.48 10.37
N ALA A 51 -2.14 -13.55 9.68
CA ALA A 51 -0.89 -14.29 9.87
C ALA A 51 0.33 -13.50 9.37
N LYS A 52 0.24 -12.93 8.17
CA LYS A 52 1.37 -12.30 7.47
C LYS A 52 0.92 -11.03 6.73
N GLY A 53 0.44 -10.05 7.48
CA GLY A 53 -0.10 -8.86 6.85
C GLY A 53 -0.67 -7.85 7.83
N VAL A 54 -1.54 -6.99 7.32
CA VAL A 54 -2.25 -5.95 8.07
C VAL A 54 -3.71 -5.94 7.65
N ILE A 55 -4.61 -5.84 8.63
CA ILE A 55 -6.03 -5.64 8.42
C ILE A 55 -6.37 -4.23 8.91
N ILE A 56 -7.08 -3.47 8.08
CA ILE A 56 -7.51 -2.12 8.36
C ILE A 56 -9.02 -2.04 8.14
N GLU A 57 -9.73 -1.63 9.18
CA GLU A 57 -11.15 -1.34 9.15
C GLU A 57 -11.37 0.16 9.27
N GLY A 58 -12.06 0.74 8.31
CA GLY A 58 -12.22 2.18 8.19
C GLY A 58 -11.00 2.88 7.58
N GLN A 59 -10.80 4.16 7.87
CA GLN A 59 -9.65 4.92 7.38
C GLN A 59 -8.42 4.69 8.27
N ILE A 60 -7.22 4.79 7.68
CA ILE A 60 -5.97 4.74 8.45
C ILE A 60 -5.91 5.87 9.50
N GLY A 61 -6.59 6.96 9.21
CA GLY A 61 -6.63 8.14 10.08
C GLY A 61 -5.37 9.01 9.95
N ASN A 62 -5.44 10.22 10.46
CA ASN A 62 -4.26 11.07 10.51
C ASN A 62 -3.36 10.67 11.68
N PRO A 63 -2.02 10.76 11.53
CA PRO A 63 -1.13 10.67 12.66
C PRO A 63 -1.46 11.74 13.71
N ASP A 64 -1.39 11.39 14.99
CA ASP A 64 -1.56 12.34 16.08
C ASP A 64 -0.29 13.18 16.31
N GLU A 65 -0.40 14.21 17.16
CA GLU A 65 0.70 15.11 17.45
C GLU A 65 1.90 14.41 18.08
N ARG A 66 1.70 13.39 18.91
CA ARG A 66 2.77 12.63 19.56
C ARG A 66 3.54 11.81 18.52
N GLN A 67 2.84 11.17 17.58
CA GLN A 67 3.44 10.41 16.49
C GLN A 67 4.27 11.32 15.57
N LEU A 68 3.77 12.50 15.24
CA LEU A 68 4.47 13.49 14.42
C LEU A 68 5.68 14.07 15.15
N SER A 69 5.54 14.39 16.43
CA SER A 69 6.66 14.89 17.28
C SER A 69 7.77 13.85 17.39
N TYR A 70 7.42 12.59 17.66
CA TYR A 70 8.38 11.50 17.74
C TYR A 70 9.10 11.27 16.39
N LEU A 71 8.38 11.29 15.28
CA LEU A 71 9.00 11.22 13.95
C LEU A 71 9.98 12.36 13.73
N THR A 72 9.60 13.59 14.09
CA THR A 72 10.46 14.78 13.93
C THR A 72 11.68 14.73 14.84
N GLU A 73 11.53 14.22 16.06
CA GLU A 73 12.65 13.99 16.98
C GLU A 73 13.67 13.00 16.42
N MET A 74 13.17 11.88 15.86
CA MET A 74 14.03 10.83 15.31
C MET A 74 14.72 11.21 14.00
N LEU A 75 14.03 11.91 13.11
CA LEU A 75 14.50 12.22 11.76
C LEU A 75 14.98 13.66 11.55
N GLY A 76 14.67 14.54 12.50
CA GLY A 76 14.92 15.97 12.37
C GLY A 76 13.88 16.69 11.50
N SER A 77 14.02 18.02 11.37
CA SER A 77 13.10 18.86 10.61
C SER A 77 13.47 19.01 9.13
N ALA A 78 14.66 18.55 8.74
CA ALA A 78 15.09 18.60 7.33
C ALA A 78 14.19 17.74 6.45
N PHE A 79 13.97 18.22 5.24
CA PHE A 79 13.22 17.49 4.22
C PHE A 79 13.86 17.70 2.85
N GLU A 80 14.43 16.63 2.34
CA GLU A 80 15.01 16.58 1.00
C GLU A 80 14.39 15.41 0.24
N PRO A 81 13.52 15.66 -0.75
CA PRO A 81 12.80 14.61 -1.46
C PRO A 81 13.71 13.92 -2.50
N ASN A 82 14.75 13.26 -2.03
CA ASN A 82 15.64 12.44 -2.87
C ASN A 82 15.83 11.03 -2.27
N PRO A 83 16.19 10.03 -3.09
CA PRO A 83 16.29 8.64 -2.64
C PRO A 83 17.33 8.43 -1.52
N ALA A 84 18.45 9.15 -1.54
CA ALA A 84 19.49 9.00 -0.53
C ALA A 84 19.01 9.47 0.85
N PHE A 85 18.37 10.64 0.91
CA PHE A 85 17.79 11.18 2.13
C PHE A 85 16.73 10.24 2.72
N ILE A 86 15.78 9.76 1.89
CA ILE A 86 14.71 8.88 2.36
C ILE A 86 15.29 7.53 2.81
N THR A 87 16.26 6.97 2.11
CA THR A 87 16.92 5.72 2.50
C THR A 87 17.60 5.87 3.88
N GLN A 88 18.29 6.99 4.11
CA GLN A 88 18.94 7.27 5.41
C GLN A 88 17.89 7.48 6.52
N ALA A 89 16.79 8.18 6.24
CA ALA A 89 15.69 8.33 7.18
C ALA A 89 15.10 6.96 7.56
N LEU A 90 14.85 6.09 6.57
CA LEU A 90 14.34 4.73 6.79
C LEU A 90 15.32 3.84 7.58
N GLN A 91 16.62 4.05 7.46
CA GLN A 91 17.60 3.31 8.25
C GLN A 91 17.43 3.56 9.76
N LYS A 92 17.09 4.78 10.15
CA LYS A 92 16.81 5.15 11.54
C LYS A 92 15.39 4.75 11.97
N TRP A 93 14.41 5.02 11.10
CA TRP A 93 12.98 4.90 11.41
C TRP A 93 12.46 3.47 11.31
N MET A 94 12.97 2.68 10.34
CA MET A 94 12.53 1.32 10.04
C MET A 94 13.71 0.34 10.05
N PRO A 95 14.35 0.08 11.20
CA PRO A 95 15.57 -0.72 11.27
C PRO A 95 15.38 -2.17 10.80
N ARG A 96 14.16 -2.71 10.90
CA ARG A 96 13.82 -4.07 10.43
C ARG A 96 13.68 -4.21 8.93
N MET A 97 13.59 -3.09 8.20
CA MET A 97 13.54 -3.11 6.74
C MET A 97 14.93 -3.40 6.18
N SER A 98 15.03 -4.33 5.22
CA SER A 98 16.31 -4.61 4.55
C SER A 98 16.82 -3.39 3.78
N GLN A 99 18.13 -3.31 3.53
CA GLN A 99 18.71 -2.21 2.75
C GLN A 99 18.11 -2.12 1.35
N ALA A 100 17.91 -3.25 0.68
CA ALA A 100 17.28 -3.29 -0.65
C ALA A 100 15.85 -2.72 -0.61
N ASN A 101 15.06 -3.09 0.40
CA ASN A 101 13.71 -2.58 0.57
C ASN A 101 13.68 -1.08 0.90
N ARG A 102 14.64 -0.56 1.69
CA ARG A 102 14.76 0.89 1.94
C ARG A 102 15.00 1.67 0.67
N VAL A 103 15.91 1.19 -0.18
CA VAL A 103 16.20 1.81 -1.48
C VAL A 103 14.96 1.80 -2.38
N SER A 104 14.33 0.62 -2.53
CA SER A 104 13.11 0.50 -3.35
C SER A 104 11.97 1.38 -2.84
N PHE A 105 11.78 1.47 -1.51
CA PHE A 105 10.79 2.36 -0.94
C PHE A 105 11.11 3.83 -1.22
N ALA A 106 12.36 4.22 -1.04
CA ALA A 106 12.80 5.60 -1.28
C ALA A 106 12.59 6.01 -2.74
N GLU A 107 12.93 5.14 -3.70
CA GLU A 107 12.67 5.37 -5.13
C GLU A 107 11.17 5.48 -5.44
N ALA A 108 10.36 4.56 -4.90
CA ALA A 108 8.92 4.59 -5.08
C ALA A 108 8.29 5.87 -4.48
N MET A 109 8.74 6.27 -3.29
CA MET A 109 8.28 7.49 -2.62
C MET A 109 8.67 8.74 -3.42
N CYS A 110 9.91 8.84 -3.91
CA CYS A 110 10.35 9.94 -4.77
C CYS A 110 9.51 10.01 -6.05
N GLY A 111 9.24 8.88 -6.69
CA GLY A 111 8.37 8.83 -7.88
C GLY A 111 6.96 9.37 -7.61
N GLN A 112 6.38 9.05 -6.45
CA GLN A 112 5.07 9.61 -6.05
C GLN A 112 5.15 11.12 -5.77
N MET A 113 6.22 11.59 -5.14
CA MET A 113 6.42 13.02 -4.89
C MET A 113 6.62 13.82 -6.18
N ASP A 114 7.36 13.28 -7.15
CA ASP A 114 7.54 13.89 -8.47
C ASP A 114 6.23 13.95 -9.26
N GLU A 115 5.38 12.92 -9.12
CA GLU A 115 4.03 12.94 -9.70
C GLU A 115 3.16 14.05 -9.08
N LEU A 116 3.24 14.22 -7.75
CA LEU A 116 2.54 15.30 -7.05
C LEU A 116 3.03 16.68 -7.48
N LYS A 117 4.35 16.86 -7.67
CA LYS A 117 4.93 18.11 -8.20
C LYS A 117 4.41 18.41 -9.60
N ARG A 118 4.39 17.41 -10.48
CA ARG A 118 3.84 17.57 -11.84
C ARG A 118 2.35 17.94 -11.84
N LYS A 119 1.60 17.49 -10.81
CA LYS A 119 0.20 17.89 -10.57
C LYS A 119 0.05 19.25 -9.88
N GLY A 120 1.13 20.02 -9.71
CA GLY A 120 1.12 21.37 -9.13
C GLY A 120 1.02 21.42 -7.60
N LYS A 121 1.29 20.33 -6.89
CA LYS A 121 1.32 20.36 -5.42
C LYS A 121 2.56 21.08 -4.91
N THR A 122 2.39 21.91 -3.89
CA THR A 122 3.49 22.67 -3.26
C THR A 122 4.38 21.77 -2.41
N ASP A 123 5.62 22.18 -2.18
CA ASP A 123 6.58 21.44 -1.34
C ASP A 123 6.05 21.23 0.09
N SER A 124 5.28 22.18 0.63
CA SER A 124 4.63 22.04 1.94
C SER A 124 3.61 20.88 1.97
N ILE A 125 2.79 20.75 0.92
CA ILE A 125 1.84 19.64 0.78
C ILE A 125 2.59 18.31 0.64
N ILE A 126 3.64 18.26 -0.17
CA ILE A 126 4.45 17.07 -0.40
C ILE A 126 5.13 16.62 0.90
N ARG A 127 5.71 17.56 1.65
CA ARG A 127 6.28 17.30 2.97
C ARG A 127 5.24 16.72 3.94
N ASN A 128 4.04 17.27 3.99
CA ASN A 128 2.97 16.75 4.84
C ASN A 128 2.57 15.32 4.46
N ILE A 129 2.53 15.00 3.16
CA ILE A 129 2.26 13.64 2.68
C ILE A 129 3.41 12.70 3.10
N TYR A 130 4.66 13.11 2.92
CA TYR A 130 5.82 12.36 3.37
C TYR A 130 5.75 12.04 4.86
N MET A 131 5.49 13.03 5.70
CA MET A 131 5.37 12.85 7.15
C MET A 131 4.27 11.85 7.52
N LYS A 132 3.09 11.95 6.88
CA LYS A 132 1.99 11.00 7.10
C LYS A 132 2.38 9.57 6.69
N VAL A 133 2.95 9.41 5.50
CA VAL A 133 3.38 8.10 4.99
C VAL A 133 4.42 7.47 5.90
N MET A 134 5.41 8.22 6.38
CA MET A 134 6.43 7.73 7.31
C MET A 134 5.84 7.33 8.67
N CYS A 135 4.90 8.11 9.21
CA CYS A 135 4.18 7.74 10.43
C CYS A 135 3.36 6.46 10.24
N TRP A 136 2.54 6.39 9.18
CA TRP A 136 1.73 5.21 8.91
C TRP A 136 2.58 3.97 8.69
N LEU A 137 3.69 4.09 7.96
CA LEU A 137 4.62 3.00 7.71
C LEU A 137 5.10 2.36 9.02
N TYR A 138 5.47 3.17 10.00
CA TYR A 138 5.93 2.70 11.30
C TYR A 138 4.78 2.16 12.17
N TYR A 139 3.75 2.98 12.41
CA TYR A 139 2.72 2.66 13.39
C TYR A 139 1.68 1.64 12.92
N LYS A 140 1.51 1.47 11.61
CA LYS A 140 0.48 0.59 11.03
C LYS A 140 1.04 -0.56 10.21
N PHE A 141 2.18 -0.37 9.53
CA PHE A 141 2.67 -1.29 8.52
C PHE A 141 4.05 -1.89 8.82
N GLU A 142 4.69 -1.56 9.96
CA GLU A 142 6.02 -2.09 10.31
C GLU A 142 6.08 -3.62 10.25
N ARG A 143 5.00 -4.30 10.65
CA ARG A 143 4.93 -5.76 10.65
C ARG A 143 5.04 -6.41 9.26
N LEU A 144 4.84 -5.64 8.17
CA LEU A 144 5.03 -6.15 6.80
C LEU A 144 6.51 -6.24 6.42
N MET A 145 7.36 -5.41 7.02
CA MET A 145 8.73 -5.18 6.56
C MET A 145 9.59 -6.44 6.49
N PRO A 146 9.52 -7.38 7.45
CA PRO A 146 10.30 -8.62 7.38
C PRO A 146 9.91 -9.56 6.23
N PHE A 147 8.71 -9.38 5.67
CA PHE A 147 8.13 -10.28 4.67
C PHE A 147 8.17 -9.74 3.24
N LEU A 148 8.65 -8.51 3.07
CA LEU A 148 8.77 -7.91 1.74
C LEU A 148 9.81 -8.65 0.91
N GLY A 149 9.38 -9.12 -0.27
CA GLY A 149 10.22 -9.91 -1.17
C GLY A 149 10.09 -11.42 -1.03
N ASP A 150 9.28 -11.90 -0.08
CA ASP A 150 8.97 -13.33 0.03
C ASP A 150 8.08 -13.79 -1.13
N ASP A 151 8.24 -15.05 -1.55
CA ASP A 151 7.39 -15.66 -2.56
C ASP A 151 5.91 -15.74 -2.14
N ASN A 152 5.65 -15.94 -0.85
CA ASN A 152 4.33 -15.75 -0.26
C ASN A 152 4.24 -14.32 0.29
N PRO A 153 3.73 -13.34 -0.50
CA PRO A 153 3.79 -11.93 -0.17
C PRO A 153 2.97 -11.61 1.07
N PRO A 154 3.36 -10.57 1.83
CA PRO A 154 2.48 -10.03 2.86
C PRO A 154 1.21 -9.46 2.26
N ARG A 155 0.12 -9.45 3.03
CA ARG A 155 -1.21 -9.07 2.56
C ARG A 155 -1.77 -7.89 3.34
N ILE A 156 -2.42 -6.98 2.64
CA ILE A 156 -3.23 -5.92 3.24
C ILE A 156 -4.68 -6.21 2.88
N LEU A 157 -5.51 -6.35 3.92
CA LEU A 157 -6.96 -6.32 3.79
C LEU A 157 -7.43 -4.95 4.30
N TYR A 158 -7.99 -4.14 3.42
CA TYR A 158 -8.42 -2.80 3.74
C TYR A 158 -9.91 -2.63 3.42
N GLU A 159 -10.73 -2.55 4.46
CA GLU A 159 -12.15 -2.25 4.33
C GLU A 159 -12.41 -0.78 4.64
N CYS A 160 -12.91 -0.03 3.67
CA CYS A 160 -13.24 1.39 3.83
C CYS A 160 -14.41 1.81 2.95
N ASN A 161 -15.10 2.87 3.36
CA ASN A 161 -16.16 3.50 2.55
C ASN A 161 -15.60 4.54 1.59
N ALA A 162 -14.42 5.08 1.85
CA ALA A 162 -13.77 6.09 1.03
C ALA A 162 -12.27 6.13 1.32
N VAL A 163 -11.48 5.57 0.41
CA VAL A 163 -10.03 5.68 0.46
C VAL A 163 -9.59 7.11 0.11
N THR A 164 -8.64 7.66 0.85
CA THR A 164 -8.09 8.99 0.57
C THR A 164 -6.93 8.93 -0.42
N ALA A 165 -6.64 10.06 -1.09
CA ALA A 165 -5.49 10.15 -2.00
C ALA A 165 -4.16 9.82 -1.32
N HIS A 166 -3.98 10.20 -0.05
CA HIS A 166 -2.75 9.92 0.70
C HIS A 166 -2.63 8.44 1.06
N GLU A 167 -3.72 7.79 1.42
CA GLU A 167 -3.74 6.34 1.66
C GLU A 167 -3.42 5.57 0.38
N LEU A 168 -3.97 5.99 -0.78
CA LEU A 168 -3.64 5.38 -2.06
C LEU A 168 -2.16 5.52 -2.41
N ILE A 169 -1.51 6.65 -2.10
CA ILE A 169 -0.05 6.80 -2.30
C ILE A 169 0.70 5.73 -1.51
N LEU A 170 0.38 5.55 -0.23
CA LEU A 170 1.02 4.52 0.59
C LEU A 170 0.75 3.11 0.06
N LEU A 171 -0.52 2.79 -0.25
CA LEU A 171 -0.88 1.49 -0.80
C LEU A 171 -0.17 1.20 -2.14
N ARG A 172 -0.02 2.22 -3.00
CA ARG A 172 0.79 2.11 -4.23
C ARG A 172 2.22 1.72 -3.93
N ILE A 173 2.87 2.43 -2.99
CA ILE A 173 4.25 2.16 -2.61
C ILE A 173 4.37 0.74 -2.06
N LEU A 174 3.48 0.33 -1.15
CA LEU A 174 3.51 -1.03 -0.56
C LEU A 174 3.28 -2.12 -1.61
N SER A 175 2.39 -1.89 -2.59
CA SER A 175 2.22 -2.81 -3.72
C SER A 175 3.50 -2.94 -4.56
N MET A 176 4.17 -1.81 -4.89
CA MET A 176 5.45 -1.82 -5.60
C MET A 176 6.56 -2.54 -4.81
N MET A 177 6.43 -2.57 -3.48
CA MET A 177 7.32 -3.28 -2.57
C MET A 177 7.06 -4.78 -2.45
N GLY A 178 6.03 -5.30 -3.12
CA GLY A 178 5.72 -6.73 -3.11
C GLY A 178 4.65 -7.12 -2.09
N THR A 179 3.68 -6.26 -1.82
CA THR A 179 2.54 -6.53 -0.94
C THR A 179 1.26 -6.73 -1.76
N ASP A 180 0.52 -7.79 -1.51
CA ASP A 180 -0.83 -7.96 -2.03
C ASP A 180 -1.81 -7.06 -1.30
N ILE A 181 -2.69 -6.42 -2.04
CA ILE A 181 -3.70 -5.50 -1.49
C ILE A 181 -5.08 -5.91 -1.95
N LEU A 182 -5.96 -6.15 -1.00
CA LEU A 182 -7.39 -6.32 -1.21
C LEU A 182 -8.12 -5.15 -0.55
N LEU A 183 -8.70 -4.30 -1.37
CA LEU A 183 -9.50 -3.16 -0.94
C LEU A 183 -10.99 -3.53 -1.04
N LEU A 184 -11.71 -3.46 0.07
CA LEU A 184 -13.13 -3.70 0.16
C LEU A 184 -13.88 -2.38 0.23
N GLU A 185 -14.77 -2.15 -0.72
CA GLU A 185 -15.60 -0.94 -0.83
C GLU A 185 -17.09 -1.32 -0.85
N PRO A 186 -17.68 -1.68 0.31
CA PRO A 186 -19.03 -2.21 0.37
C PRO A 186 -20.12 -1.23 -0.13
N GLN A 187 -19.83 0.06 -0.16
CA GLN A 187 -20.73 1.10 -0.67
C GLN A 187 -20.51 1.43 -2.15
N GLY A 188 -19.69 0.63 -2.86
CA GLY A 188 -19.36 0.85 -4.26
C GLY A 188 -18.12 1.72 -4.47
N ASP A 189 -17.72 1.86 -5.72
CA ASP A 189 -16.41 2.39 -6.13
C ASP A 189 -16.36 3.90 -6.45
N ALA A 190 -17.46 4.61 -6.29
CA ALA A 190 -17.54 6.03 -6.65
C ALA A 190 -16.53 6.91 -5.90
N ALA A 191 -16.24 6.59 -4.64
CA ALA A 191 -15.25 7.31 -3.84
C ALA A 191 -13.81 7.05 -4.33
N TYR A 192 -13.51 5.80 -4.68
CA TYR A 192 -12.22 5.41 -5.25
C TYR A 192 -11.97 6.09 -6.60
N LEU A 193 -12.94 6.06 -7.50
CA LEU A 193 -12.81 6.63 -8.84
C LEU A 193 -12.54 8.15 -8.82
N LYS A 194 -12.96 8.86 -7.78
CA LYS A 194 -12.59 10.27 -7.58
C LYS A 194 -11.08 10.45 -7.32
N GLN A 195 -10.42 9.44 -6.72
CA GLN A 195 -9.00 9.50 -6.37
C GLN A 195 -8.11 8.89 -7.47
N ASP A 196 -8.61 7.89 -8.20
CA ASP A 196 -7.90 7.15 -9.25
C ASP A 196 -8.82 6.94 -10.47
N ALA A 197 -9.20 8.04 -11.12
CA ALA A 197 -10.13 8.03 -12.26
C ALA A 197 -9.66 7.17 -13.45
N ALA A 198 -8.35 7.03 -13.62
CA ALA A 198 -7.76 6.19 -14.65
C ALA A 198 -7.63 4.71 -14.26
N CYS A 199 -8.06 4.34 -13.06
CA CYS A 199 -7.96 2.98 -12.50
C CYS A 199 -6.54 2.37 -12.64
N LEU A 200 -5.51 3.19 -12.51
CA LEU A 200 -4.10 2.77 -12.70
C LEU A 200 -3.63 1.72 -11.69
N LEU A 201 -4.37 1.57 -10.59
CA LEU A 201 -4.10 0.57 -9.55
C LEU A 201 -4.97 -0.68 -9.69
N TYR A 202 -5.92 -0.66 -10.61
CA TYR A 202 -6.94 -1.69 -10.71
C TYR A 202 -6.46 -2.93 -11.45
N THR A 203 -6.60 -4.08 -10.83
CA THR A 203 -6.38 -5.40 -11.43
C THR A 203 -7.50 -6.35 -10.97
N SER A 204 -8.74 -6.15 -11.43
CA SER A 204 -9.84 -7.05 -11.12
C SER A 204 -10.49 -7.58 -12.38
N PRO A 205 -10.87 -8.85 -12.44
CA PRO A 205 -11.95 -9.26 -13.31
C PRO A 205 -13.22 -8.58 -12.80
N SER A 206 -13.79 -7.70 -13.61
CA SER A 206 -15.12 -7.19 -13.34
C SER A 206 -16.11 -8.36 -13.47
N PRO A 207 -17.04 -8.57 -12.53
CA PRO A 207 -18.14 -9.53 -12.72
C PRO A 207 -19.07 -9.16 -13.87
N ARG A 208 -18.80 -8.06 -14.61
CA ARG A 208 -19.59 -7.62 -15.76
C ARG A 208 -19.19 -8.25 -17.09
N ASP A 209 -18.10 -9.03 -17.11
CA ASP A 209 -17.57 -9.66 -18.32
C ASP A 209 -17.80 -11.18 -18.35
N SER A 210 -18.79 -11.69 -17.61
CA SER A 210 -19.27 -13.07 -17.68
C SER A 210 -20.72 -13.15 -18.14
#